data_906d0e0d59879ae5d7498fcfdbc3acbe
#
_entry.id   906d0e0d59879ae5d7498fcfdbc3acbe
#
_cell.length_a   1.000
_cell.length_b   1.000
_cell.length_c   1.000
_cell.angle_alpha   90.00
_cell.angle_beta   90.00
_cell.angle_gamma   90.00
#
_symmetry.space_group_name_H-M   'P 1'
#
loop_
_entity.id
_entity.type
_entity.pdbx_description
1 polymer ?
#
loop_
_entity_poly.entity_id
_entity_poly.type
_entity_poly.pdbx_seq_one_letter_code
_entity_poly.pdbx_strand_id
1 'polypeptide(L)'
;KYRIKSYDEDTGMGFLRHVLIRSSYKTGEMLVVLVTGNVIFPAKKQFVKDLTNKYPKIASIVMNINDRKTSMVLGDREITLYGKGYIEDELCGRKFRISPKSFYQVNPEQTEKLYQMAIECAGLTGTERVVDAYCGTGTIGIVVAKQAGSVIGVELNRDAVRDARVNAKLNQIDNISFVQGDATRFMAQMAADGEKADVVFLDPPRSGSTEECLDAIDKLSPQKVVYISCNPETLARDVLFLMKKQYRMTACKPVDLFPWTRHCEVIACLERG
;
A
#
# COMPACT_ATOMS: atom_id res chain seq x y z
N LYS A 1 3.26 14.29 33.44
CA LYS A 1 4.42 13.64 34.09
C LYS A 1 5.73 14.05 33.40
N TYR A 2 5.83 14.00 32.08
CA TYR A 2 7.07 14.21 31.31
C TYR A 2 7.25 15.63 30.80
N ARG A 3 6.33 16.54 31.06
CA ARG A 3 6.32 17.93 30.61
C ARG A 3 6.57 18.05 29.08
N ILE A 4 6.03 17.10 28.30
CA ILE A 4 6.06 17.14 26.84
C ILE A 4 5.18 18.30 26.41
N LYS A 5 5.78 19.30 25.73
CA LYS A 5 5.03 20.43 25.16
C LYS A 5 4.45 20.01 23.80
N SER A 6 3.19 20.33 23.57
CA SER A 6 2.61 20.26 22.22
C SER A 6 3.35 21.20 21.29
N TYR A 7 3.47 20.79 20.04
CA TYR A 7 4.01 21.65 18.99
C TYR A 7 2.96 22.68 18.59
N ASP A 8 3.40 23.88 18.39
CA ASP A 8 2.59 24.99 17.90
C ASP A 8 3.00 25.27 16.46
N GLU A 9 2.08 25.09 15.51
CA GLU A 9 2.35 25.23 14.08
C GLU A 9 2.61 26.68 13.66
N ASP A 10 2.08 27.67 14.39
CA ASP A 10 2.25 29.09 14.08
C ASP A 10 3.65 29.55 14.48
N THR A 11 4.10 29.22 15.69
CA THR A 11 5.37 29.63 16.24
C THR A 11 6.51 28.69 15.88
N GLY A 12 6.22 27.44 15.50
CA GLY A 12 7.20 26.39 15.29
C GLY A 12 7.83 25.85 16.58
N MET A 13 7.25 26.18 17.73
CA MET A 13 7.77 25.79 19.05
C MET A 13 7.04 24.60 19.62
N GLY A 14 7.75 23.81 20.45
CA GLY A 14 7.21 22.62 21.08
C GLY A 14 7.87 21.34 20.58
N PHE A 15 7.40 20.21 21.06
CA PHE A 15 8.03 18.91 20.78
C PHE A 15 7.09 17.96 20.02
N LEU A 16 5.91 17.66 20.61
CA LEU A 16 5.02 16.65 20.06
C LEU A 16 4.02 17.26 19.07
N ARG A 17 4.14 16.89 17.80
CA ARG A 17 3.23 17.33 16.73
C ARG A 17 2.03 16.41 16.62
N HIS A 18 2.28 15.11 16.38
CA HIS A 18 1.23 14.12 16.20
C HIS A 18 1.59 12.82 16.91
N VAL A 19 0.58 12.01 17.15
CA VAL A 19 0.72 10.61 17.56
C VAL A 19 -0.05 9.78 16.55
N LEU A 20 0.65 8.90 15.83
CA LEU A 20 0.05 7.90 14.97
C LEU A 20 0.08 6.56 15.68
N ILE A 21 -1.07 5.89 15.76
CA ILE A 21 -1.19 4.54 16.31
C ILE A 21 -1.63 3.62 15.18
N ARG A 22 -0.89 2.55 14.97
CA ARG A 22 -1.26 1.46 14.10
C ARG A 22 -1.47 0.21 14.93
N SER A 23 -2.51 -0.53 14.65
CA SER A 23 -2.79 -1.81 15.31
C SER A 23 -2.92 -2.92 14.28
N SER A 24 -2.30 -4.05 14.57
CA SER A 24 -2.53 -5.28 13.84
C SER A 24 -3.91 -5.83 14.19
N TYR A 25 -4.67 -6.20 13.18
CA TYR A 25 -5.99 -6.80 13.37
C TYR A 25 -5.88 -8.23 13.92
N LYS A 26 -4.98 -9.03 13.37
CA LYS A 26 -4.81 -10.44 13.75
C LYS A 26 -4.03 -10.64 15.04
N THR A 27 -2.94 -9.88 15.26
CA THR A 27 -2.08 -10.08 16.44
C THR A 27 -2.44 -9.19 17.61
N GLY A 28 -3.14 -8.07 17.36
CA GLY A 28 -3.42 -7.02 18.34
C GLY A 28 -2.19 -6.22 18.76
N GLU A 29 -1.03 -6.42 18.12
CA GLU A 29 0.15 -5.61 18.34
C GLU A 29 -0.09 -4.15 17.94
N MET A 30 0.54 -3.22 18.67
CA MET A 30 0.45 -1.79 18.38
C MET A 30 1.81 -1.20 18.10
N LEU A 31 1.87 -0.38 17.04
CA LEU A 31 2.97 0.54 16.74
C LEU A 31 2.53 1.96 17.11
N VAL A 32 3.29 2.60 17.99
CA VAL A 32 3.09 4.00 18.35
C VAL A 32 4.17 4.84 17.67
N VAL A 33 3.76 5.81 16.87
CA VAL A 33 4.68 6.77 16.22
C VAL A 33 4.47 8.14 16.84
N LEU A 34 5.52 8.65 17.49
CA LEU A 34 5.56 9.99 18.04
C LEU A 34 6.17 10.92 17.00
N VAL A 35 5.36 11.77 16.38
CA VAL A 35 5.85 12.78 15.43
C VAL A 35 6.29 14.01 16.21
N THR A 36 7.56 14.38 16.07
CA THR A 36 8.18 15.43 16.90
C THR A 36 8.80 16.54 16.04
N GLY A 37 8.74 17.77 16.53
CA GLY A 37 9.36 18.92 15.86
C GLY A 37 10.89 18.96 15.97
N ASN A 38 11.47 18.15 16.87
CA ASN A 38 12.93 18.04 17.03
C ASN A 38 13.32 16.68 17.62
N VAL A 39 14.61 16.41 17.72
CA VAL A 39 15.16 15.12 18.16
C VAL A 39 15.35 15.01 19.68
N ILE A 40 15.23 16.12 20.42
CA ILE A 40 15.57 16.17 21.84
C ILE A 40 14.39 15.71 22.69
N PHE A 41 14.48 14.49 23.22
CA PHE A 41 13.48 13.90 24.12
C PHE A 41 14.14 13.45 25.44
N PRO A 42 14.31 14.35 26.42
CA PRO A 42 15.11 14.07 27.63
C PRO A 42 14.61 12.88 28.43
N ALA A 43 13.30 12.73 28.60
CA ALA A 43 12.68 11.69 29.40
C ALA A 43 12.33 10.41 28.61
N LYS A 44 12.87 10.22 27.39
CA LYS A 44 12.44 9.14 26.48
C LYS A 44 12.48 7.74 27.10
N LYS A 45 13.54 7.39 27.82
CA LYS A 45 13.68 6.04 28.41
C LYS A 45 12.57 5.75 29.42
N GLN A 46 12.30 6.69 30.32
CA GLN A 46 11.28 6.51 31.33
C GLN A 46 9.86 6.58 30.71
N PHE A 47 9.66 7.45 29.75
CA PHE A 47 8.40 7.52 28.99
C PHE A 47 8.09 6.18 28.30
N VAL A 48 9.06 5.61 27.59
CA VAL A 48 8.92 4.31 26.91
C VAL A 48 8.58 3.23 27.92
N LYS A 49 9.35 3.12 29.01
CA LYS A 49 9.11 2.13 30.08
C LYS A 49 7.71 2.23 30.68
N ASP A 50 7.26 3.43 31.01
CA ASP A 50 5.94 3.63 31.62
C ASP A 50 4.81 3.33 30.61
N LEU A 51 5.01 3.70 29.35
CA LEU A 51 4.02 3.47 28.31
C LEU A 51 3.85 1.98 28.00
N THR A 52 4.96 1.25 27.83
CA THR A 52 4.94 -0.19 27.56
C THR A 52 4.45 -1.01 28.74
N ASN A 53 4.78 -0.62 29.99
CA ASN A 53 4.24 -1.26 31.18
C ASN A 53 2.72 -1.08 31.31
N LYS A 54 2.20 0.11 30.93
CA LYS A 54 0.77 0.41 31.00
C LYS A 54 -0.02 -0.25 29.87
N TYR A 55 0.58 -0.38 28.70
CA TYR A 55 -0.04 -0.92 27.49
C TYR A 55 0.83 -2.03 26.87
N PRO A 56 0.74 -3.26 27.40
CA PRO A 56 1.61 -4.39 26.98
C PRO A 56 1.48 -4.79 25.50
N LYS A 57 0.38 -4.40 24.83
CA LYS A 57 0.20 -4.64 23.40
C LYS A 57 1.06 -3.73 22.50
N ILE A 58 1.73 -2.73 23.06
CA ILE A 58 2.68 -1.91 22.31
C ILE A 58 3.92 -2.75 22.01
N ALA A 59 4.02 -3.20 20.75
CA ALA A 59 5.15 -3.97 20.24
C ALA A 59 6.29 -3.08 19.75
N SER A 60 6.00 -1.83 19.37
CA SER A 60 7.02 -0.90 18.90
C SER A 60 6.64 0.56 19.15
N ILE A 61 7.66 1.39 19.42
CA ILE A 61 7.55 2.84 19.53
C ILE A 61 8.62 3.47 18.65
N VAL A 62 8.20 4.34 17.74
CA VAL A 62 9.07 5.08 16.81
C VAL A 62 8.91 6.58 17.07
N MET A 63 10.00 7.31 17.12
CA MET A 63 10.02 8.76 17.04
C MET A 63 10.32 9.16 15.61
N ASN A 64 9.36 9.79 14.96
CA ASN A 64 9.49 10.36 13.62
C ASN A 64 9.73 11.87 13.75
N ILE A 65 10.82 12.37 13.20
CA ILE A 65 11.20 13.77 13.28
C ILE A 65 10.68 14.50 12.05
N ASN A 66 9.76 15.43 12.27
CA ASN A 66 9.25 16.34 11.27
C ASN A 66 9.46 17.79 11.74
N ASP A 67 10.61 18.32 11.40
CA ASP A 67 11.07 19.69 11.74
C ASP A 67 10.74 20.73 10.66
N ARG A 68 9.98 20.32 9.62
CA ARG A 68 9.60 21.16 8.49
C ARG A 68 8.22 21.80 8.69
N LYS A 69 8.04 23.01 8.14
CA LYS A 69 6.70 23.61 7.97
C LYS A 69 6.02 22.96 6.75
N THR A 70 5.18 21.96 7.00
CA THR A 70 4.52 21.17 5.96
C THR A 70 3.23 20.58 6.49
N SER A 71 2.25 20.36 5.61
CA SER A 71 1.03 19.61 5.91
C SER A 71 1.25 18.09 6.01
N MET A 72 2.44 17.59 5.62
CA MET A 72 2.78 16.17 5.77
C MET A 72 2.94 15.82 7.24
N VAL A 73 2.24 14.79 7.69
CA VAL A 73 2.30 14.35 9.10
C VAL A 73 3.67 13.77 9.45
N LEU A 74 4.21 12.87 8.59
CA LEU A 74 5.47 12.18 8.84
C LEU A 74 6.64 12.89 8.16
N GLY A 75 7.74 13.04 8.91
CA GLY A 75 9.03 13.48 8.40
C GLY A 75 9.87 12.33 7.84
N ASP A 76 11.09 12.65 7.38
CA ASP A 76 11.94 11.66 6.70
C ASP A 76 12.78 10.83 7.68
N ARG A 77 13.07 11.36 8.86
CA ARG A 77 13.93 10.74 9.88
C ARG A 77 13.14 9.99 10.93
N GLU A 78 13.56 8.75 11.21
CA GLU A 78 12.95 7.90 12.24
C GLU A 78 14.00 7.36 13.22
N ILE A 79 13.62 7.25 14.48
CA ILE A 79 14.42 6.66 15.56
C ILE A 79 13.52 5.66 16.29
N THR A 80 13.87 4.39 16.26
CA THR A 80 13.17 3.37 17.04
C THR A 80 13.53 3.54 18.52
N LEU A 81 12.52 3.78 19.33
CA LEU A 81 12.67 3.94 20.79
C LEU A 81 12.44 2.62 21.53
N TYR A 82 11.61 1.73 20.97
CA TYR A 82 11.27 0.43 21.53
C TYR A 82 10.84 -0.54 20.43
N GLY A 83 11.16 -1.82 20.60
CA GLY A 83 10.78 -2.89 19.68
C GLY A 83 11.53 -2.86 18.35
N LYS A 84 10.89 -3.38 17.31
CA LYS A 84 11.50 -3.57 15.97
C LYS A 84 11.37 -2.35 15.05
N GLY A 85 10.58 -1.33 15.40
CA GLY A 85 10.24 -0.18 14.55
C GLY A 85 9.06 -0.45 13.60
N TYR A 86 8.43 -1.59 13.72
CA TYR A 86 7.26 -2.03 12.94
C TYR A 86 6.43 -3.04 13.74
N ILE A 87 5.24 -3.35 13.24
CA ILE A 87 4.41 -4.49 13.66
C ILE A 87 4.17 -5.40 12.47
N GLU A 88 3.68 -6.60 12.73
CA GLU A 88 3.26 -7.54 11.71
C GLU A 88 1.75 -7.75 11.78
N ASP A 89 1.11 -7.89 10.61
CA ASP A 89 -0.28 -8.28 10.49
C ASP A 89 -0.43 -9.38 9.44
N GLU A 90 -1.60 -10.00 9.37
CA GLU A 90 -1.92 -11.03 8.40
C GLU A 90 -3.10 -10.61 7.53
N LEU A 91 -2.96 -10.77 6.21
CA LEU A 91 -3.99 -10.50 5.21
C LEU A 91 -3.97 -11.61 4.16
N CYS A 92 -5.12 -12.25 3.89
CA CYS A 92 -5.24 -13.37 2.97
C CYS A 92 -4.23 -14.52 3.26
N GLY A 93 -3.98 -14.82 4.55
CA GLY A 93 -3.03 -15.85 4.97
C GLY A 93 -1.56 -15.50 4.68
N ARG A 94 -1.23 -14.22 4.48
CA ARG A 94 0.12 -13.70 4.27
C ARG A 94 0.47 -12.70 5.35
N LYS A 95 1.72 -12.75 5.81
CA LYS A 95 2.25 -11.82 6.80
C LYS A 95 2.79 -10.57 6.13
N PHE A 96 2.44 -9.43 6.68
CA PHE A 96 2.89 -8.13 6.21
C PHE A 96 3.50 -7.32 7.35
N ARG A 97 4.67 -6.76 7.07
CA ARG A 97 5.30 -5.77 7.92
C ARG A 97 4.64 -4.42 7.70
N ILE A 98 4.22 -3.79 8.80
CA ILE A 98 3.60 -2.46 8.82
C ILE A 98 4.58 -1.50 9.52
N SER A 99 5.27 -0.68 8.74
CA SER A 99 6.15 0.38 9.23
C SER A 99 5.39 1.70 9.41
N PRO A 100 5.97 2.74 10.04
CA PRO A 100 5.30 4.04 10.20
C PRO A 100 4.75 4.64 8.91
N LYS A 101 5.49 4.50 7.80
CA LYS A 101 5.17 5.09 6.49
C LYS A 101 4.44 4.15 5.53
N SER A 102 4.34 2.85 5.83
CA SER A 102 3.68 1.88 4.95
C SER A 102 2.21 2.24 4.79
N PHE A 103 1.72 2.23 3.55
CA PHE A 103 0.29 2.12 3.32
C PHE A 103 -0.15 0.69 3.66
N TYR A 104 -1.23 0.56 4.41
CA TYR A 104 -1.88 -0.71 4.71
C TYR A 104 -3.37 -0.45 4.90
N GLN A 105 -4.19 -1.30 4.32
CA GLN A 105 -5.64 -1.15 4.33
C GLN A 105 -6.21 -1.19 5.77
N VAL A 106 -7.11 -0.25 6.07
CA VAL A 106 -7.61 -0.04 7.44
C VAL A 106 -8.70 -1.02 7.87
N ASN A 107 -9.34 -1.72 6.91
CA ASN A 107 -10.38 -2.70 7.13
C ASN A 107 -9.96 -4.07 6.57
N PRO A 108 -9.19 -4.87 7.31
CA PRO A 108 -8.62 -6.13 6.80
C PRO A 108 -9.66 -7.13 6.32
N GLU A 109 -10.80 -7.26 7.03
CA GLU A 109 -11.87 -8.20 6.64
C GLU A 109 -12.47 -7.86 5.26
N GLN A 110 -12.74 -6.59 5.01
CA GLN A 110 -13.26 -6.18 3.70
C GLN A 110 -12.17 -6.18 2.64
N THR A 111 -10.92 -5.92 3.02
CA THR A 111 -9.77 -6.02 2.10
C THR A 111 -9.56 -7.47 1.65
N GLU A 112 -9.71 -8.46 2.54
CA GLU A 112 -9.63 -9.87 2.15
C GLU A 112 -10.71 -10.22 1.11
N LYS A 113 -11.95 -9.73 1.26
CA LYS A 113 -13.01 -9.90 0.27
C LYS A 113 -12.70 -9.18 -1.05
N LEU A 114 -12.20 -7.94 -0.97
CA LEU A 114 -11.77 -7.17 -2.13
C LEU A 114 -10.71 -7.93 -2.93
N TYR A 115 -9.67 -8.43 -2.26
CA TYR A 115 -8.59 -9.17 -2.92
C TYR A 115 -9.05 -10.51 -3.46
N GLN A 116 -9.92 -11.23 -2.73
CA GLN A 116 -10.51 -12.47 -3.24
C GLN A 116 -11.29 -12.24 -4.54
N MET A 117 -12.13 -11.21 -4.60
CA MET A 117 -12.87 -10.86 -5.82
C MET A 117 -11.93 -10.44 -6.96
N ALA A 118 -10.84 -9.70 -6.65
CA ALA A 118 -9.85 -9.32 -7.66
C ALA A 118 -9.09 -10.53 -8.22
N ILE A 119 -8.74 -11.51 -7.37
CA ILE A 119 -8.12 -12.77 -7.77
C ILE A 119 -9.06 -13.60 -8.66
N GLU A 120 -10.33 -13.69 -8.30
CA GLU A 120 -11.35 -14.36 -9.12
C GLU A 120 -11.48 -13.71 -10.51
N CYS A 121 -11.46 -12.37 -10.57
CA CYS A 121 -11.44 -11.64 -11.84
C CYS A 121 -10.21 -11.99 -12.68
N ALA A 122 -9.04 -12.05 -12.07
CA ALA A 122 -7.81 -12.39 -12.77
C ALA A 122 -7.86 -13.81 -13.36
N GLY A 123 -8.49 -14.76 -12.65
CA GLY A 123 -8.64 -16.15 -13.11
C GLY A 123 -7.29 -16.81 -13.41
N LEU A 124 -6.33 -16.64 -12.49
CA LEU A 124 -4.96 -17.16 -12.63
C LEU A 124 -4.94 -18.68 -12.58
N THR A 125 -4.10 -19.30 -13.41
CA THR A 125 -3.96 -20.77 -13.55
C THR A 125 -2.58 -21.29 -13.13
N GLY A 126 -1.66 -20.38 -12.76
CA GLY A 126 -0.30 -20.71 -12.30
C GLY A 126 0.80 -20.45 -13.32
N THR A 127 0.45 -20.00 -14.52
CA THR A 127 1.42 -19.78 -15.61
C THR A 127 1.55 -18.30 -16.00
N GLU A 128 0.62 -17.46 -15.58
CA GLU A 128 0.50 -16.09 -16.02
C GLU A 128 1.66 -15.22 -15.50
N ARG A 129 2.11 -14.32 -16.37
CA ARG A 129 2.97 -13.19 -16.03
C ARG A 129 2.10 -12.00 -15.63
N VAL A 130 2.18 -11.64 -14.35
CA VAL A 130 1.36 -10.60 -13.73
C VAL A 130 2.17 -9.33 -13.51
N VAL A 131 1.60 -8.17 -13.82
CA VAL A 131 2.11 -6.86 -13.40
C VAL A 131 1.17 -6.29 -12.33
N ASP A 132 1.70 -5.97 -11.16
CA ASP A 132 1.03 -5.26 -10.07
C ASP A 132 1.51 -3.80 -10.11
N ALA A 133 0.77 -2.97 -10.82
CA ALA A 133 1.06 -1.54 -10.95
C ALA A 133 0.51 -0.77 -9.75
N TYR A 134 1.32 0.14 -9.22
CA TYR A 134 1.08 0.85 -7.95
C TYR A 134 1.10 -0.10 -6.74
N CYS A 135 2.04 -1.06 -6.73
CA CYS A 135 2.00 -2.20 -5.81
C CYS A 135 2.16 -1.85 -4.32
N GLY A 136 2.54 -0.63 -3.97
CA GLY A 136 2.74 -0.21 -2.59
C GLY A 136 3.73 -1.12 -1.85
N THR A 137 3.31 -1.69 -0.73
CA THR A 137 4.09 -2.67 0.05
C THR A 137 3.96 -4.10 -0.48
N GLY A 138 3.44 -4.25 -1.69
CA GLY A 138 3.36 -5.52 -2.42
C GLY A 138 2.18 -6.40 -2.00
N THR A 139 1.13 -5.84 -1.41
CA THR A 139 0.05 -6.65 -0.83
C THR A 139 -0.69 -7.49 -1.87
N ILE A 140 -1.10 -6.91 -3.00
CA ILE A 140 -1.80 -7.63 -4.07
C ILE A 140 -0.86 -8.65 -4.71
N GLY A 141 0.32 -8.21 -5.18
CA GLY A 141 1.28 -9.08 -5.85
C GLY A 141 1.70 -10.29 -5.01
N ILE A 142 1.92 -10.11 -3.69
CA ILE A 142 2.28 -11.20 -2.78
C ILE A 142 1.11 -12.19 -2.59
N VAL A 143 -0.13 -11.69 -2.52
CA VAL A 143 -1.30 -12.56 -2.36
C VAL A 143 -1.53 -13.40 -3.62
N VAL A 144 -1.38 -12.81 -4.82
CA VAL A 144 -1.60 -13.52 -6.09
C VAL A 144 -0.43 -14.41 -6.52
N ALA A 145 0.77 -14.19 -6.01
CA ALA A 145 2.00 -14.86 -6.46
C ALA A 145 1.92 -16.40 -6.46
N LYS A 146 1.18 -17.01 -5.51
CA LYS A 146 1.02 -18.48 -5.49
C LYS A 146 0.18 -19.03 -6.64
N GLN A 147 -0.63 -18.18 -7.27
CA GLN A 147 -1.54 -18.54 -8.36
C GLN A 147 -1.04 -18.01 -9.70
N ALA A 148 0.14 -17.37 -9.74
CA ALA A 148 0.75 -16.81 -10.93
C ALA A 148 2.07 -17.52 -11.24
N GLY A 149 2.48 -17.55 -12.51
CA GLY A 149 3.79 -18.01 -12.92
C GLY A 149 4.89 -17.06 -12.47
N SER A 150 4.68 -15.76 -12.63
CA SER A 150 5.57 -14.72 -12.12
C SER A 150 4.81 -13.41 -11.87
N VAL A 151 5.33 -12.60 -10.95
CA VAL A 151 4.75 -11.29 -10.63
C VAL A 151 5.83 -10.21 -10.66
N ILE A 152 5.51 -9.05 -11.23
CA ILE A 152 6.35 -7.86 -11.18
C ILE A 152 5.55 -6.75 -10.52
N GLY A 153 5.94 -6.33 -9.31
CA GLY A 153 5.38 -5.16 -8.64
C GLY A 153 6.13 -3.90 -9.01
N VAL A 154 5.41 -2.83 -9.37
CA VAL A 154 6.00 -1.52 -9.69
C VAL A 154 5.47 -0.46 -8.76
N GLU A 155 6.37 0.29 -8.14
CA GLU A 155 6.04 1.31 -7.15
C GLU A 155 7.05 2.46 -7.19
N LEU A 156 6.55 3.69 -7.15
CA LEU A 156 7.38 4.88 -7.19
C LEU A 156 8.12 5.13 -5.87
N ASN A 157 7.48 4.81 -4.75
CA ASN A 157 8.01 5.06 -3.41
C ASN A 157 9.06 4.02 -3.03
N ARG A 158 10.30 4.46 -2.86
CA ARG A 158 11.45 3.62 -2.49
C ARG A 158 11.24 2.84 -1.18
N ASP A 159 10.62 3.47 -0.18
CA ASP A 159 10.41 2.83 1.13
C ASP A 159 9.35 1.73 1.02
N ALA A 160 8.29 1.94 0.23
CA ALA A 160 7.29 0.93 -0.05
C ALA A 160 7.89 -0.27 -0.80
N VAL A 161 8.73 -0.04 -1.82
CA VAL A 161 9.46 -1.12 -2.54
C VAL A 161 10.37 -1.92 -1.60
N ARG A 162 11.04 -1.24 -0.67
CA ARG A 162 11.86 -1.93 0.35
C ARG A 162 11.00 -2.83 1.23
N ASP A 163 9.86 -2.32 1.71
CA ASP A 163 8.94 -3.08 2.55
C ASP A 163 8.29 -4.23 1.75
N ALA A 164 7.96 -4.04 0.47
CA ALA A 164 7.46 -5.10 -0.42
C ALA A 164 8.44 -6.27 -0.55
N ARG A 165 9.73 -5.98 -0.76
CA ARG A 165 10.79 -7.01 -0.80
C ARG A 165 10.93 -7.77 0.52
N VAL A 166 10.80 -7.07 1.65
CA VAL A 166 10.81 -7.71 2.98
C VAL A 166 9.58 -8.60 3.15
N ASN A 167 8.40 -8.13 2.74
CA ASN A 167 7.15 -8.88 2.81
C ASN A 167 7.18 -10.15 1.94
N ALA A 168 7.73 -10.09 0.73
CA ALA A 168 7.91 -11.28 -0.11
C ALA A 168 8.80 -12.33 0.56
N LYS A 169 9.95 -11.91 1.11
CA LYS A 169 10.84 -12.79 1.86
C LYS A 169 10.18 -13.39 3.10
N LEU A 170 9.43 -12.59 3.86
CA LEU A 170 8.70 -13.03 5.05
C LEU A 170 7.71 -14.16 4.72
N ASN A 171 7.14 -14.13 3.52
CA ASN A 171 6.19 -15.13 3.03
C ASN A 171 6.83 -16.24 2.18
N GLN A 172 8.18 -16.27 2.03
CA GLN A 172 8.90 -17.27 1.24
C GLN A 172 8.39 -17.32 -0.22
N ILE A 173 8.16 -16.14 -0.82
CA ILE A 173 7.72 -15.99 -2.20
C ILE A 173 8.93 -15.56 -3.04
N ASP A 174 9.29 -16.37 -4.02
CA ASP A 174 10.46 -16.22 -4.87
C ASP A 174 10.12 -15.89 -6.33
N ASN A 175 8.87 -16.10 -6.75
CA ASN A 175 8.38 -15.79 -8.10
C ASN A 175 7.85 -14.34 -8.23
N ILE A 176 8.22 -13.44 -7.31
CA ILE A 176 7.87 -12.01 -7.37
C ILE A 176 9.12 -11.14 -7.35
N SER A 177 9.13 -10.11 -8.17
CA SER A 177 10.16 -9.07 -8.18
C SER A 177 9.53 -7.69 -8.01
N PHE A 178 10.29 -6.72 -7.48
CA PHE A 178 9.81 -5.35 -7.28
C PHE A 178 10.75 -4.34 -7.92
N VAL A 179 10.18 -3.46 -8.73
CA VAL A 179 10.86 -2.38 -9.43
C VAL A 179 10.46 -1.04 -8.83
N GLN A 180 11.46 -0.23 -8.45
CA GLN A 180 11.21 1.17 -8.10
C GLN A 180 11.13 1.99 -9.37
N GLY A 181 9.96 2.54 -9.66
CA GLY A 181 9.78 3.35 -10.85
C GLY A 181 8.33 3.78 -11.05
N ASP A 182 8.14 4.60 -12.05
CA ASP A 182 6.82 4.98 -12.54
C ASP A 182 6.20 3.81 -13.33
N ALA A 183 5.00 3.39 -12.95
CA ALA A 183 4.33 2.23 -13.55
C ALA A 183 4.02 2.45 -15.05
N THR A 184 3.68 3.67 -15.44
CA THR A 184 3.43 4.04 -16.84
C THR A 184 4.66 3.82 -17.71
N ARG A 185 5.79 4.38 -17.27
CA ARG A 185 7.07 4.25 -17.99
C ARG A 185 7.54 2.80 -18.04
N PHE A 186 7.38 2.08 -16.93
CA PHE A 186 7.77 0.68 -16.84
C PHE A 186 7.00 -0.18 -17.85
N MET A 187 5.66 -0.07 -17.87
CA MET A 187 4.82 -0.84 -18.81
C MET A 187 5.06 -0.43 -20.27
N ALA A 188 5.26 0.87 -20.53
CA ALA A 188 5.60 1.35 -21.86
C ALA A 188 6.95 0.78 -22.36
N GLN A 189 7.95 0.69 -21.47
CA GLN A 189 9.25 0.10 -21.79
C GLN A 189 9.12 -1.41 -22.05
N MET A 190 8.40 -2.15 -21.18
CA MET A 190 8.13 -3.58 -21.42
C MET A 190 7.54 -3.82 -22.81
N ALA A 191 6.53 -3.02 -23.18
CA ALA A 191 5.88 -3.13 -24.47
C ALA A 191 6.85 -2.81 -25.64
N ALA A 192 7.71 -1.81 -25.49
CA ALA A 192 8.74 -1.43 -26.48
C ALA A 192 9.80 -2.54 -26.65
N ASP A 193 10.14 -3.23 -25.56
CA ASP A 193 11.10 -4.35 -25.56
C ASP A 193 10.48 -5.66 -26.06
N GLY A 194 9.19 -5.64 -26.46
CA GLY A 194 8.46 -6.82 -26.93
C GLY A 194 8.08 -7.79 -25.82
N GLU A 195 8.21 -7.38 -24.55
CA GLU A 195 7.75 -8.16 -23.42
C GLU A 195 6.23 -8.11 -23.27
N LYS A 196 5.65 -9.13 -22.66
CA LYS A 196 4.20 -9.23 -22.44
C LYS A 196 3.87 -9.45 -20.98
N ALA A 197 2.66 -9.08 -20.61
CA ALA A 197 1.99 -9.49 -19.38
C ALA A 197 0.65 -10.12 -19.74
N ASP A 198 0.24 -11.14 -19.00
CA ASP A 198 -1.06 -11.78 -19.20
C ASP A 198 -2.15 -11.06 -18.42
N VAL A 199 -1.80 -10.59 -17.21
CA VAL A 199 -2.71 -9.86 -16.32
C VAL A 199 -2.02 -8.63 -15.75
N VAL A 200 -2.74 -7.50 -15.73
CA VAL A 200 -2.33 -6.27 -15.05
C VAL A 200 -3.30 -5.96 -13.93
N PHE A 201 -2.81 -5.86 -12.70
CA PHE A 201 -3.54 -5.25 -11.59
C PHE A 201 -3.22 -3.76 -11.50
N LEU A 202 -4.26 -2.95 -11.29
CA LEU A 202 -4.19 -1.52 -11.08
C LEU A 202 -4.85 -1.17 -9.75
N ASP A 203 -4.15 -0.44 -8.89
CA ASP A 203 -4.69 0.18 -7.67
C ASP A 203 -4.16 1.62 -7.57
N PRO A 204 -4.55 2.51 -8.49
CA PRO A 204 -4.04 3.86 -8.55
C PRO A 204 -4.62 4.76 -7.44
N PRO A 205 -4.05 5.95 -7.21
CA PRO A 205 -4.60 6.94 -6.30
C PRO A 205 -5.98 7.43 -6.75
N ARG A 206 -6.67 8.22 -5.91
CA ARG A 206 -8.02 8.74 -6.16
C ARG A 206 -8.20 9.51 -7.46
N SER A 207 -7.14 10.03 -8.05
CA SER A 207 -7.16 10.69 -9.36
C SER A 207 -7.36 9.72 -10.53
N GLY A 208 -7.31 8.42 -10.28
CA GLY A 208 -7.30 7.38 -11.31
C GLY A 208 -5.95 7.27 -12.02
N SER A 209 -5.93 6.54 -13.12
CA SER A 209 -4.76 6.42 -14.00
C SER A 209 -4.71 7.56 -15.02
N THR A 210 -3.53 7.84 -15.56
CA THR A 210 -3.38 8.78 -16.67
C THR A 210 -3.65 8.09 -18.01
N GLU A 211 -3.98 8.86 -19.04
CA GLU A 211 -4.18 8.32 -20.39
C GLU A 211 -2.92 7.62 -20.90
N GLU A 212 -1.73 8.15 -20.56
CA GLU A 212 -0.45 7.54 -20.92
C GLU A 212 -0.28 6.16 -20.26
N CYS A 213 -0.77 5.99 -19.03
CA CYS A 213 -0.75 4.71 -18.33
C CYS A 213 -1.68 3.71 -19.01
N LEU A 214 -2.89 4.13 -19.35
CA LEU A 214 -3.88 3.30 -20.04
C LEU A 214 -3.43 2.92 -21.46
N ASP A 215 -2.77 3.84 -22.17
CA ASP A 215 -2.12 3.55 -23.46
C ASP A 215 -0.96 2.56 -23.33
N ALA A 216 -0.17 2.65 -22.25
CA ALA A 216 0.89 1.69 -21.99
C ALA A 216 0.34 0.28 -21.72
N ILE A 217 -0.78 0.17 -21.01
CA ILE A 217 -1.49 -1.10 -20.82
C ILE A 217 -1.99 -1.65 -22.15
N ASP A 218 -2.60 -0.81 -23.00
CA ASP A 218 -3.06 -1.26 -24.33
C ASP A 218 -1.91 -1.78 -25.19
N LYS A 219 -0.77 -1.10 -25.20
CA LYS A 219 0.45 -1.54 -25.91
C LYS A 219 1.02 -2.84 -25.36
N LEU A 220 1.03 -3.01 -24.04
CA LEU A 220 1.46 -4.24 -23.38
C LEU A 220 0.51 -5.41 -23.66
N SER A 221 -0.73 -5.10 -24.03
CA SER A 221 -1.76 -6.05 -24.51
C SER A 221 -2.08 -7.20 -23.53
N PRO A 222 -2.24 -6.98 -22.22
CA PRO A 222 -2.63 -8.07 -21.34
C PRO A 222 -4.02 -8.61 -21.70
N GLN A 223 -4.22 -9.91 -21.48
CA GLN A 223 -5.52 -10.54 -21.69
C GLN A 223 -6.56 -10.03 -20.70
N LYS A 224 -6.10 -9.69 -19.48
CA LYS A 224 -6.98 -9.17 -18.43
C LYS A 224 -6.38 -7.96 -17.71
N VAL A 225 -7.26 -7.03 -17.37
CA VAL A 225 -6.95 -5.91 -16.49
C VAL A 225 -7.92 -5.98 -15.29
N VAL A 226 -7.37 -6.05 -14.09
CA VAL A 226 -8.12 -5.98 -12.83
C VAL A 226 -7.86 -4.62 -12.22
N TYR A 227 -8.85 -3.76 -12.27
CA TYR A 227 -8.76 -2.38 -11.78
C TYR A 227 -9.48 -2.25 -10.45
N ILE A 228 -8.74 -1.97 -9.39
CA ILE A 228 -9.26 -1.64 -8.06
C ILE A 228 -9.24 -0.11 -7.93
N SER A 229 -10.31 0.48 -7.44
CA SER A 229 -10.40 1.95 -7.32
C SER A 229 -11.20 2.38 -6.11
N CYS A 230 -10.65 3.36 -5.39
CA CYS A 230 -11.34 4.06 -4.31
C CYS A 230 -12.20 5.26 -4.79
N ASN A 231 -12.30 5.47 -6.12
CA ASN A 231 -13.10 6.54 -6.71
C ASN A 231 -13.85 6.04 -7.97
N PRO A 232 -15.15 5.76 -7.85
CA PRO A 232 -15.96 5.25 -8.96
C PRO A 232 -16.02 6.19 -10.19
N GLU A 233 -15.91 7.51 -9.99
CA GLU A 233 -15.99 8.48 -11.10
C GLU A 233 -14.75 8.39 -12.00
N THR A 234 -13.55 8.37 -11.39
CA THR A 234 -12.31 8.22 -12.15
C THR A 234 -12.19 6.82 -12.75
N LEU A 235 -12.67 5.79 -12.04
CA LEU A 235 -12.74 4.44 -12.60
C LEU A 235 -13.59 4.39 -13.87
N ALA A 236 -14.79 5.00 -13.86
CA ALA A 236 -15.67 5.02 -15.03
C ALA A 236 -14.99 5.68 -16.24
N ARG A 237 -14.28 6.80 -16.03
CA ARG A 237 -13.47 7.46 -17.06
C ARG A 237 -12.42 6.52 -17.66
N ASP A 238 -11.64 5.87 -16.79
CA ASP A 238 -10.51 5.03 -17.19
C ASP A 238 -10.97 3.74 -17.87
N VAL A 239 -12.04 3.12 -17.37
CA VAL A 239 -12.69 1.96 -17.98
C VAL A 239 -13.21 2.29 -19.40
N LEU A 240 -13.87 3.44 -19.56
CA LEU A 240 -14.34 3.88 -20.88
C LEU A 240 -13.19 4.08 -21.86
N PHE A 241 -12.04 4.55 -21.39
CA PHE A 241 -10.83 4.66 -22.22
C PHE A 241 -10.35 3.27 -22.69
N LEU A 242 -10.21 2.30 -21.77
CA LEU A 242 -9.80 0.94 -22.11
C LEU A 242 -10.81 0.23 -23.02
N MET A 243 -12.11 0.48 -22.83
CA MET A 243 -13.15 -0.07 -23.73
C MET A 243 -13.02 0.42 -25.17
N LYS A 244 -12.50 1.62 -25.40
CA LYS A 244 -12.16 2.12 -26.75
C LYS A 244 -10.92 1.43 -27.34
N LYS A 245 -10.16 0.69 -26.52
CA LYS A 245 -8.90 -0.01 -26.87
C LYS A 245 -9.07 -1.54 -26.92
N GLN A 246 -10.24 -2.03 -27.27
CA GLN A 246 -10.56 -3.47 -27.43
C GLN A 246 -10.70 -4.23 -26.08
N TYR A 247 -10.85 -3.55 -24.95
CA TYR A 247 -11.22 -4.22 -23.71
C TYR A 247 -12.73 -4.20 -23.52
N ARG A 248 -13.26 -5.27 -22.93
CA ARG A 248 -14.64 -5.38 -22.50
C ARG A 248 -14.70 -5.53 -21.01
N MET A 249 -15.51 -4.74 -20.32
CA MET A 249 -15.76 -4.93 -18.89
C MET A 249 -16.68 -6.15 -18.70
N THR A 250 -16.18 -7.16 -17.98
CA THR A 250 -16.89 -8.41 -17.71
C THR A 250 -17.54 -8.41 -16.32
N ALA A 251 -17.04 -7.63 -15.38
CA ALA A 251 -17.65 -7.43 -14.09
C ALA A 251 -17.30 -6.06 -13.49
N CYS A 252 -18.22 -5.57 -12.65
CA CYS A 252 -18.00 -4.38 -11.81
C CYS A 252 -18.59 -4.69 -10.43
N LYS A 253 -17.73 -4.78 -9.40
CA LYS A 253 -18.10 -5.23 -8.06
C LYS A 253 -17.75 -4.17 -7.02
N PRO A 254 -18.73 -3.55 -6.34
CA PRO A 254 -18.47 -2.62 -5.24
C PRO A 254 -18.15 -3.38 -3.95
N VAL A 255 -17.28 -2.80 -3.13
CA VAL A 255 -16.90 -3.31 -1.80
C VAL A 255 -16.88 -2.15 -0.81
N ASP A 256 -17.62 -2.28 0.30
CA ASP A 256 -17.67 -1.27 1.35
C ASP A 256 -16.51 -1.45 2.34
N LEU A 257 -15.39 -0.80 2.06
CA LEU A 257 -14.23 -0.74 2.97
C LEU A 257 -14.41 0.30 4.09
N PHE A 258 -15.26 1.31 3.85
CA PHE A 258 -15.41 2.47 4.72
C PHE A 258 -16.87 2.68 5.13
N PRO A 259 -17.47 1.75 5.92
CA PRO A 259 -18.85 1.83 6.36
C PRO A 259 -19.18 3.21 6.97
N TRP A 260 -20.40 3.68 6.75
CA TRP A 260 -20.90 4.98 7.21
C TRP A 260 -20.27 6.21 6.54
N THR A 261 -19.48 6.00 5.49
CA THR A 261 -18.96 7.08 4.64
C THR A 261 -19.54 6.97 3.22
N ARG A 262 -19.33 7.98 2.39
CA ARG A 262 -19.67 7.93 0.96
C ARG A 262 -18.59 7.24 0.09
N HIS A 263 -17.54 6.72 0.69
CA HIS A 263 -16.45 6.07 -0.03
C HIS A 263 -16.78 4.61 -0.29
N CYS A 264 -16.53 4.18 -1.52
CA CYS A 264 -16.72 2.80 -1.96
C CYS A 264 -15.51 2.38 -2.78
N GLU A 265 -14.97 1.21 -2.48
CA GLU A 265 -14.00 0.55 -3.36
C GLU A 265 -14.76 -0.20 -4.46
N VAL A 266 -14.24 -0.18 -5.66
CA VAL A 266 -14.83 -0.87 -6.81
C VAL A 266 -13.77 -1.67 -7.54
N ILE A 267 -14.08 -2.92 -7.89
CA ILE A 267 -13.27 -3.74 -8.77
C ILE A 267 -13.94 -3.77 -10.14
N ALA A 268 -13.22 -3.36 -11.17
CA ALA A 268 -13.59 -3.57 -12.57
C ALA A 268 -12.71 -4.67 -13.18
N CYS A 269 -13.34 -5.67 -13.76
CA CYS A 269 -12.69 -6.75 -14.49
C CYS A 269 -12.84 -6.46 -15.98
N LEU A 270 -11.72 -6.36 -16.70
CA LEU A 270 -11.71 -6.13 -18.13
C LEU A 270 -10.96 -7.27 -18.83
N GLU A 271 -11.50 -7.72 -19.95
CA GLU A 271 -10.89 -8.74 -20.81
C GLU A 271 -10.69 -8.16 -22.21
N ARG A 272 -9.58 -8.51 -22.83
CA ARG A 272 -9.29 -8.15 -24.22
C ARG A 272 -10.14 -9.00 -25.15
N GLY A 273 -10.83 -8.35 -26.11
CA GLY A 273 -11.67 -8.99 -27.10
C GLY A 273 -10.90 -9.60 -28.26
#